data_fce24eebe04fae4eb5cfecdd0314c981
#
_entry.id   fce24eebe04fae4eb5cfecdd0314c981
#
_cell.length_a   1.000
_cell.length_b   1.000
_cell.length_c   1.000
_cell.angle_alpha   90.00
_cell.angle_beta   90.00
_cell.angle_gamma   90.00
#
_symmetry.space_group_name_H-M   'P 1'
#
loop_
_entity.id
_entity.type
_entity.pdbx_description
1 polymer ?
#
loop_
_entity_poly.entity_id
_entity_poly.type
_entity_poly.pdbx_seq_one_letter_code
_entity_poly.pdbx_strand_id
1 'polypeptide(L)'
;MMLVTLQRIVDSCSVFLADNDQKQFVMAASDGLRAEDGKPVRVDFGEGIISLAAQREEPLNIADASNHPANKKLSDTNESIYRGLLAAPIIHRRKVLGIVVVHQSVARSFSREEEAFIVTLAAQLAAVIAHADAKGLLVSEHSPWIHSLRGLPGSAGVAVGEAYVSRPEARLDEVTPRRSDKPIHEIRKFRQAVARTRADLKELSMRMAGQVPDDTLAIFDVYQGMLDAASMGDAVENMIKEGWRAQTALKYVVEQFVAQFEALEDSYLQERATDVRDIGQRVLMHLQNRQRRRKPLPDSFILVADEVTASMLAELPREQIAGIISLNGSSNSHAAIMARSMNIPAVLGVDDIELHFFSDKLLAVDGYTGEIYIDPPAQVLAEFHQLAEEEQELRDIVAEHSHLPAETQDGQRISLHLNL
;
A
#
# COMPACT_ATOMS: atom_id res chain seq x y z
N MET A 1 -17.30 -5.12 -7.56
CA MET A 1 -18.30 -6.15 -7.93
C MET A 1 -19.74 -5.63 -7.87
N MET A 2 -20.14 -4.83 -6.87
CA MET A 2 -21.50 -4.27 -6.70
C MET A 2 -21.90 -3.29 -7.81
N LEU A 3 -21.04 -2.34 -8.16
CA LEU A 3 -21.26 -1.37 -9.25
C LEU A 3 -21.40 -2.05 -10.64
N VAL A 4 -20.64 -3.09 -10.90
CA VAL A 4 -20.69 -3.85 -12.20
C VAL A 4 -22.02 -4.56 -12.42
N THR A 5 -22.72 -4.99 -11.37
CA THR A 5 -24.04 -5.63 -11.49
C THR A 5 -25.13 -4.59 -11.75
N LEU A 6 -24.96 -3.36 -11.23
CA LEU A 6 -25.88 -2.25 -11.44
C LEU A 6 -25.80 -1.67 -12.85
N GLN A 7 -24.64 -1.64 -13.50
CA GLN A 7 -24.45 -1.12 -14.87
C GLN A 7 -25.35 -1.75 -15.94
N ARG A 8 -25.97 -2.90 -15.65
CA ARG A 8 -26.96 -3.55 -16.55
C ARG A 8 -28.40 -3.02 -16.38
N ILE A 9 -28.68 -2.31 -15.27
CA ILE A 9 -30.04 -1.93 -14.86
C ILE A 9 -30.21 -0.40 -14.88
N VAL A 10 -29.13 0.35 -14.64
CA VAL A 10 -29.15 1.82 -14.50
C VAL A 10 -27.98 2.47 -15.25
N ASP A 11 -28.17 3.72 -15.66
CA ASP A 11 -27.17 4.48 -16.41
C ASP A 11 -26.22 5.24 -15.46
N SER A 12 -26.63 5.47 -14.21
CA SER A 12 -25.80 6.05 -13.14
C SER A 12 -26.25 5.56 -11.77
N CYS A 13 -25.28 5.38 -10.87
CA CYS A 13 -25.51 5.08 -9.47
C CYS A 13 -24.60 5.93 -8.59
N SER A 14 -25.17 6.63 -7.63
CA SER A 14 -24.45 7.52 -6.71
C SER A 14 -24.85 7.27 -5.27
N VAL A 15 -23.88 7.39 -4.36
CA VAL A 15 -24.11 7.31 -2.91
C VAL A 15 -23.80 8.67 -2.29
N PHE A 16 -24.76 9.23 -1.60
CA PHE A 16 -24.64 10.47 -0.84
C PHE A 16 -24.65 10.13 0.64
N LEU A 17 -23.71 10.67 1.41
CA LEU A 17 -23.67 10.55 2.87
C LEU A 17 -24.15 11.84 3.55
N ALA A 18 -24.80 11.70 4.68
CA ALA A 18 -25.29 12.83 5.46
C ALA A 18 -24.15 13.46 6.26
N ASP A 19 -23.82 14.70 5.96
CA ASP A 19 -23.02 15.58 6.80
C ASP A 19 -23.97 16.38 7.73
N ASN A 20 -24.10 15.92 8.98
CA ASN A 20 -25.01 16.54 9.94
C ASN A 20 -24.49 17.89 10.47
N ASP A 21 -23.17 18.11 10.44
CA ASP A 21 -22.54 19.35 10.91
C ASP A 21 -22.79 20.49 9.92
N GLN A 22 -22.65 20.22 8.65
CA GLN A 22 -22.90 21.18 7.56
C GLN A 22 -24.35 21.16 7.09
N LYS A 23 -25.19 20.23 7.57
CA LYS A 23 -26.57 19.99 7.13
C LYS A 23 -26.70 19.79 5.61
N GLN A 24 -25.82 18.95 5.07
CA GLN A 24 -25.75 18.63 3.66
C GLN A 24 -25.63 17.12 3.43
N PHE A 25 -26.01 16.68 2.22
CA PHE A 25 -25.64 15.39 1.67
C PHE A 25 -24.45 15.58 0.74
N VAL A 26 -23.38 14.82 0.95
CA VAL A 26 -22.15 14.88 0.15
C VAL A 26 -22.03 13.61 -0.67
N MET A 27 -21.77 13.72 -1.95
CA MET A 27 -21.56 12.57 -2.83
C MET A 27 -20.25 11.88 -2.46
N ALA A 28 -20.35 10.67 -1.90
CA ALA A 28 -19.22 9.86 -1.47
C ALA A 28 -18.69 8.96 -2.60
N ALA A 29 -19.57 8.49 -3.47
CA ALA A 29 -19.20 7.65 -4.61
C ALA A 29 -20.20 7.82 -5.73
N SER A 30 -19.74 7.75 -6.99
CA SER A 30 -20.61 7.77 -8.15
C SER A 30 -20.01 7.00 -9.32
N ASP A 31 -20.90 6.33 -10.07
CA ASP A 31 -20.63 5.83 -11.40
C ASP A 31 -21.66 6.45 -12.37
N GLY A 32 -21.19 7.19 -13.37
CA GLY A 32 -22.01 7.89 -14.34
C GLY A 32 -22.25 9.38 -14.05
N LEU A 33 -22.60 9.78 -12.81
CA LEU A 33 -22.73 11.18 -12.43
C LEU A 33 -21.33 11.77 -12.13
N ARG A 34 -20.99 12.87 -12.80
CA ARG A 34 -19.67 13.51 -12.66
C ARG A 34 -19.81 14.99 -12.32
N ALA A 35 -18.95 15.47 -11.41
CA ALA A 35 -18.76 16.88 -11.17
C ALA A 35 -17.86 17.47 -12.26
N GLU A 36 -18.19 18.65 -12.78
CA GLU A 36 -17.41 19.31 -13.87
C GLU A 36 -16.07 19.85 -13.37
N ASP A 37 -15.98 20.29 -12.10
CA ASP A 37 -14.78 20.94 -11.55
C ASP A 37 -13.97 20.07 -10.57
N GLY A 38 -14.25 18.77 -10.48
CA GLY A 38 -13.57 17.87 -9.54
C GLY A 38 -13.88 18.14 -8.07
N LYS A 39 -14.85 19.01 -7.76
CA LYS A 39 -15.33 19.27 -6.40
C LYS A 39 -16.40 18.26 -6.00
N PRO A 40 -16.51 17.88 -4.71
CA PRO A 40 -17.56 17.01 -4.26
C PRO A 40 -18.95 17.65 -4.48
N VAL A 41 -19.88 16.89 -5.04
CA VAL A 41 -21.27 17.31 -5.24
C VAL A 41 -21.98 17.33 -3.89
N ARG A 42 -22.67 18.42 -3.59
CA ARG A 42 -23.34 18.67 -2.31
C ARG A 42 -24.80 19.04 -2.52
N VAL A 43 -25.64 18.61 -1.60
CA VAL A 43 -27.09 18.92 -1.59
C VAL A 43 -27.49 19.33 -0.18
N ASP A 44 -27.97 20.54 -0.02
CA ASP A 44 -28.42 21.03 1.28
C ASP A 44 -29.64 20.24 1.80
N PHE A 45 -29.71 20.05 3.12
CA PHE A 45 -30.88 19.43 3.73
C PHE A 45 -32.13 20.30 3.46
N GLY A 46 -33.19 19.63 3.06
CA GLY A 46 -34.43 20.31 2.67
C GLY A 46 -34.52 20.70 1.19
N GLU A 47 -33.45 20.53 0.43
CA GLU A 47 -33.43 20.89 -0.99
C GLU A 47 -33.32 19.68 -1.92
N GLY A 48 -34.03 19.72 -3.02
CA GLY A 48 -33.96 18.71 -4.07
C GLY A 48 -34.66 17.39 -3.75
N ILE A 49 -34.65 16.49 -4.74
CA ILE A 49 -35.30 15.16 -4.66
C ILE A 49 -34.57 14.26 -3.65
N ILE A 50 -33.25 14.37 -3.59
CA ILE A 50 -32.38 13.60 -2.68
C ILE A 50 -32.79 13.88 -1.23
N SER A 51 -32.89 15.15 -0.87
CA SER A 51 -33.27 15.53 0.49
C SER A 51 -34.74 15.18 0.80
N LEU A 52 -35.62 15.21 -0.19
CA LEU A 52 -37.02 14.80 -0.02
C LEU A 52 -37.14 13.29 0.30
N ALA A 53 -36.32 12.42 -0.30
CA ALA A 53 -36.27 11.00 0.04
C ALA A 53 -35.79 10.78 1.49
N ALA A 54 -34.80 11.54 1.94
CA ALA A 54 -34.33 11.49 3.32
C ALA A 54 -35.39 11.94 4.31
N GLN A 55 -36.10 13.03 4.05
CA GLN A 55 -37.16 13.56 4.92
C GLN A 55 -38.35 12.61 5.07
N ARG A 56 -38.69 11.90 4.01
CA ARG A 56 -39.79 10.93 4.02
C ARG A 56 -39.40 9.58 4.60
N GLU A 57 -38.09 9.31 4.69
CA GLU A 57 -37.53 8.00 5.04
C GLU A 57 -38.07 6.86 4.14
N GLU A 58 -38.47 7.19 2.91
CA GLU A 58 -39.09 6.28 1.96
C GLU A 58 -38.40 6.42 0.58
N PRO A 59 -38.34 5.34 -0.21
CA PRO A 59 -37.82 5.42 -1.57
C PRO A 59 -38.69 6.31 -2.44
N LEU A 60 -38.09 7.17 -3.25
CA LEU A 60 -38.74 8.02 -4.24
C LEU A 60 -38.42 7.51 -5.64
N ASN A 61 -39.46 7.04 -6.34
CA ASN A 61 -39.37 6.52 -7.71
C ASN A 61 -40.05 7.49 -8.69
N ILE A 62 -39.26 8.21 -9.45
CA ILE A 62 -39.71 9.33 -10.28
C ILE A 62 -39.39 9.04 -11.74
N ALA A 63 -40.43 9.00 -12.59
CA ALA A 63 -40.29 8.71 -14.01
C ALA A 63 -39.58 9.83 -14.79
N ASP A 64 -39.79 11.08 -14.42
CA ASP A 64 -39.17 12.26 -15.03
C ASP A 64 -38.80 13.29 -13.96
N ALA A 65 -37.57 13.19 -13.47
CA ALA A 65 -37.05 14.08 -12.43
C ALA A 65 -36.96 15.54 -12.91
N SER A 66 -36.76 15.77 -14.22
CA SER A 66 -36.64 17.14 -14.77
C SER A 66 -37.90 17.98 -14.61
N ASN A 67 -39.06 17.33 -14.51
CA ASN A 67 -40.36 17.97 -14.34
C ASN A 67 -40.91 17.88 -12.92
N HIS A 68 -40.17 17.33 -11.98
CA HIS A 68 -40.60 17.19 -10.59
C HIS A 68 -40.50 18.52 -9.84
N PRO A 69 -41.54 18.94 -9.05
CA PRO A 69 -41.55 20.22 -8.32
C PRO A 69 -40.37 20.42 -7.37
N ALA A 70 -39.87 19.34 -6.79
CA ALA A 70 -38.70 19.36 -5.91
C ALA A 70 -37.38 19.21 -6.66
N ASN A 71 -37.38 19.25 -7.98
CA ASN A 71 -36.14 19.14 -8.74
C ASN A 71 -35.29 20.41 -8.56
N LYS A 72 -34.14 20.25 -7.90
CA LYS A 72 -33.08 21.24 -7.90
C LYS A 72 -31.91 20.62 -8.65
N LYS A 73 -31.57 21.17 -9.80
CA LYS A 73 -30.42 20.70 -10.59
C LYS A 73 -29.17 20.81 -9.73
N LEU A 74 -28.40 19.73 -9.69
CA LEU A 74 -27.08 19.73 -9.09
C LEU A 74 -26.16 20.60 -9.95
N SER A 75 -25.73 21.75 -9.37
CA SER A 75 -24.84 22.67 -10.05
C SER A 75 -23.55 21.94 -10.45
N ASP A 76 -23.04 22.26 -11.63
CA ASP A 76 -21.75 21.78 -12.11
C ASP A 76 -21.62 20.24 -12.24
N THR A 77 -22.74 19.59 -12.65
CA THR A 77 -22.77 18.15 -12.92
C THR A 77 -23.44 17.83 -14.26
N ASN A 78 -23.19 16.61 -14.77
CA ASN A 78 -23.86 16.07 -15.95
C ASN A 78 -25.26 15.48 -15.66
N GLU A 79 -25.91 15.81 -14.53
CA GLU A 79 -27.23 15.27 -14.13
C GLU A 79 -28.33 15.54 -15.18
N SER A 80 -28.20 16.61 -15.94
CA SER A 80 -29.19 17.02 -16.94
C SER A 80 -29.44 15.99 -18.07
N ILE A 81 -28.58 15.01 -18.24
CA ILE A 81 -28.76 13.93 -19.22
C ILE A 81 -29.69 12.82 -18.71
N TYR A 82 -29.99 12.77 -17.40
CA TYR A 82 -30.82 11.74 -16.79
C TYR A 82 -32.24 12.23 -16.56
N ARG A 83 -33.21 11.37 -16.76
CA ARG A 83 -34.65 11.68 -16.58
C ARG A 83 -35.32 10.82 -15.53
N GLY A 84 -35.17 9.51 -15.58
CA GLY A 84 -35.66 8.60 -14.53
C GLY A 84 -34.76 8.64 -13.31
N LEU A 85 -35.35 8.72 -12.11
CA LEU A 85 -34.64 8.77 -10.83
C LEU A 85 -35.30 7.87 -9.79
N LEU A 86 -34.50 7.07 -9.10
CA LEU A 86 -34.91 6.37 -7.88
C LEU A 86 -33.90 6.71 -6.78
N ALA A 87 -34.41 7.29 -5.68
CA ALA A 87 -33.65 7.62 -4.50
C ALA A 87 -34.10 6.76 -3.33
N ALA A 88 -33.21 5.97 -2.72
CA ALA A 88 -33.48 5.13 -1.58
C ALA A 88 -32.67 5.57 -0.37
N PRO A 89 -33.29 5.90 0.77
CA PRO A 89 -32.57 6.33 1.96
C PRO A 89 -31.82 5.15 2.62
N ILE A 90 -30.61 5.43 3.09
CA ILE A 90 -29.77 4.51 3.86
C ILE A 90 -30.06 4.77 5.34
N ILE A 91 -30.84 3.88 5.98
CA ILE A 91 -31.33 4.10 7.35
C ILE A 91 -30.74 3.06 8.29
N HIS A 92 -30.14 3.52 9.40
CA HIS A 92 -29.70 2.66 10.50
C HIS A 92 -30.26 3.18 11.82
N ARG A 93 -30.92 2.31 12.59
CA ARG A 93 -31.51 2.63 13.90
C ARG A 93 -32.33 3.95 13.91
N ARG A 94 -33.16 4.14 12.89
CA ARG A 94 -33.99 5.34 12.68
C ARG A 94 -33.22 6.64 12.39
N LYS A 95 -31.96 6.54 11.99
CA LYS A 95 -31.17 7.68 11.55
C LYS A 95 -30.88 7.50 10.06
N VAL A 96 -31.13 8.52 9.26
CA VAL A 96 -30.73 8.55 7.85
C VAL A 96 -29.24 8.86 7.81
N LEU A 97 -28.45 7.90 7.31
CA LEU A 97 -27.00 8.01 7.17
C LEU A 97 -26.60 8.51 5.78
N GLY A 98 -27.50 8.38 4.80
CA GLY A 98 -27.23 8.76 3.42
C GLY A 98 -28.35 8.33 2.49
N ILE A 99 -28.09 8.41 1.18
CA ILE A 99 -29.06 8.09 0.13
C ILE A 99 -28.32 7.41 -1.03
N VAL A 100 -28.88 6.31 -1.51
CA VAL A 100 -28.50 5.73 -2.80
C VAL A 100 -29.39 6.34 -3.88
N VAL A 101 -28.81 6.90 -4.92
CA VAL A 101 -29.52 7.48 -6.05
C VAL A 101 -29.12 6.77 -7.32
N VAL A 102 -30.08 6.29 -8.07
CA VAL A 102 -29.87 5.71 -9.38
C VAL A 102 -30.64 6.48 -10.44
N HIS A 103 -30.02 6.62 -11.60
CA HIS A 103 -30.61 7.40 -12.70
C HIS A 103 -30.70 6.57 -13.98
N GLN A 104 -31.64 7.01 -14.83
CA GLN A 104 -31.77 6.55 -16.21
C GLN A 104 -31.94 7.74 -17.16
N SER A 105 -31.37 7.62 -18.35
CA SER A 105 -31.47 8.62 -19.41
C SER A 105 -32.91 8.69 -19.99
N VAL A 106 -33.65 7.60 -19.89
CA VAL A 106 -35.04 7.50 -20.38
C VAL A 106 -36.02 7.83 -19.26
N ALA A 107 -37.04 8.61 -19.58
CA ALA A 107 -38.13 8.92 -18.67
C ALA A 107 -39.01 7.68 -18.44
N ARG A 108 -38.75 6.94 -17.38
CA ARG A 108 -39.56 5.80 -16.93
C ARG A 108 -39.48 5.63 -15.42
N SER A 109 -40.50 5.07 -14.80
CA SER A 109 -40.44 4.59 -13.44
C SER A 109 -39.69 3.26 -13.36
N PHE A 110 -38.97 3.05 -12.28
CA PHE A 110 -38.34 1.77 -11.95
C PHE A 110 -39.41 0.75 -11.56
N SER A 111 -39.24 -0.51 -11.91
CA SER A 111 -40.15 -1.58 -11.53
C SER A 111 -40.08 -1.84 -10.01
N ARG A 112 -41.06 -2.58 -9.48
CA ARG A 112 -41.06 -2.95 -8.07
C ARG A 112 -39.85 -3.81 -7.68
N GLU A 113 -39.38 -4.65 -8.59
CA GLU A 113 -38.22 -5.51 -8.39
C GLU A 113 -36.93 -4.67 -8.35
N GLU A 114 -36.80 -3.69 -9.26
CA GLU A 114 -35.66 -2.76 -9.29
C GLU A 114 -35.65 -1.89 -8.01
N GLU A 115 -36.78 -1.37 -7.59
CA GLU A 115 -36.91 -0.59 -6.36
C GLU A 115 -36.55 -1.43 -5.12
N ALA A 116 -37.11 -2.65 -5.00
CA ALA A 116 -36.81 -3.54 -3.89
C ALA A 116 -35.32 -3.91 -3.83
N PHE A 117 -34.68 -4.07 -5.00
CA PHE A 117 -33.25 -4.32 -5.08
C PHE A 117 -32.43 -3.15 -4.54
N ILE A 118 -32.73 -1.91 -4.96
CA ILE A 118 -32.01 -0.71 -4.49
C ILE A 118 -32.25 -0.46 -2.99
N VAL A 119 -33.46 -0.69 -2.49
CA VAL A 119 -33.79 -0.61 -1.06
C VAL A 119 -32.99 -1.64 -0.25
N THR A 120 -32.89 -2.87 -0.76
CA THR A 120 -32.10 -3.93 -0.11
C THR A 120 -30.62 -3.54 -0.06
N LEU A 121 -30.12 -2.98 -1.14
CA LEU A 121 -28.75 -2.47 -1.24
C LEU A 121 -28.50 -1.35 -0.24
N ALA A 122 -29.41 -0.37 -0.14
CA ALA A 122 -29.33 0.71 0.84
C ALA A 122 -29.31 0.19 2.29
N ALA A 123 -30.12 -0.85 2.58
CA ALA A 123 -30.13 -1.49 3.89
C ALA A 123 -28.80 -2.23 4.22
N GLN A 124 -28.19 -2.88 3.25
CA GLN A 124 -26.85 -3.49 3.42
C GLN A 124 -25.77 -2.44 3.66
N LEU A 125 -25.78 -1.35 2.88
CA LEU A 125 -24.87 -0.23 3.08
C LEU A 125 -25.03 0.41 4.45
N ALA A 126 -26.26 0.45 4.99
CA ALA A 126 -26.53 1.07 6.28
C ALA A 126 -25.71 0.48 7.43
N ALA A 127 -25.52 -0.84 7.46
CA ALA A 127 -24.73 -1.51 8.47
C ALA A 127 -23.22 -1.17 8.34
N VAL A 128 -22.70 -1.16 7.11
CA VAL A 128 -21.30 -0.84 6.82
C VAL A 128 -21.00 0.62 7.13
N ILE A 129 -21.88 1.54 6.69
CA ILE A 129 -21.74 2.97 6.92
C ILE A 129 -21.85 3.30 8.42
N ALA A 130 -22.83 2.69 9.15
CA ALA A 130 -22.97 2.89 10.59
C ALA A 130 -21.73 2.39 11.37
N HIS A 131 -21.12 1.30 10.92
CA HIS A 131 -19.89 0.79 11.52
C HIS A 131 -18.71 1.75 11.24
N ALA A 132 -18.60 2.25 10.04
CA ALA A 132 -17.61 3.25 9.67
C ALA A 132 -17.80 4.58 10.41
N ASP A 133 -19.06 5.04 10.56
CA ASP A 133 -19.41 6.25 11.33
C ASP A 133 -19.06 6.09 12.82
N ALA A 134 -19.37 4.93 13.40
CA ALA A 134 -19.04 4.62 14.80
C ALA A 134 -17.53 4.54 15.07
N LYS A 135 -16.75 4.20 14.04
CA LYS A 135 -15.27 4.22 14.07
C LYS A 135 -14.68 5.58 13.69
N GLY A 136 -15.48 6.60 13.45
CA GLY A 136 -15.01 7.91 13.00
C GLY A 136 -14.41 7.92 11.59
N LEU A 137 -14.68 6.88 10.79
CA LEU A 137 -14.17 6.74 9.41
C LEU A 137 -14.98 7.54 8.39
N LEU A 138 -16.19 8.02 8.76
CA LEU A 138 -17.01 8.91 7.93
C LEU A 138 -16.79 10.34 8.42
N VAL A 139 -15.82 11.02 7.85
CA VAL A 139 -15.42 12.35 8.29
C VAL A 139 -16.04 13.42 7.40
N SER A 140 -16.59 14.46 8.05
CA SER A 140 -17.02 15.70 7.44
C SER A 140 -15.85 16.47 6.81
N GLU A 141 -16.15 17.32 5.87
CA GLU A 141 -15.32 18.05 4.90
C GLU A 141 -14.04 18.79 5.35
N HIS A 142 -13.69 18.78 6.60
CA HIS A 142 -12.44 19.35 7.08
C HIS A 142 -11.38 18.28 7.39
N SER A 143 -11.70 17.02 7.14
CA SER A 143 -10.70 15.96 7.17
C SER A 143 -10.21 15.71 5.74
N PRO A 144 -8.91 15.82 5.47
CA PRO A 144 -8.37 15.41 4.19
C PRO A 144 -8.81 13.98 3.92
N TRP A 145 -9.19 13.69 2.69
CA TRP A 145 -9.57 12.36 2.22
C TRP A 145 -8.64 11.33 2.86
N ILE A 146 -9.19 10.41 3.65
CA ILE A 146 -8.40 9.28 4.13
C ILE A 146 -8.08 8.45 2.90
N HIS A 147 -6.92 8.69 2.31
CA HIS A 147 -6.37 7.77 1.35
C HIS A 147 -5.96 6.53 2.13
N SER A 148 -6.91 5.60 2.31
CA SER A 148 -6.56 4.27 2.75
C SER A 148 -6.15 3.46 1.54
N LEU A 149 -4.96 2.91 1.60
CA LEU A 149 -4.44 1.96 0.63
C LEU A 149 -4.46 0.59 1.27
N ARG A 150 -4.49 -0.43 0.44
CA ARG A 150 -4.44 -1.80 0.90
C ARG A 150 -3.35 -2.56 0.17
N GLY A 151 -2.54 -3.27 0.95
CA GLY A 151 -1.54 -4.20 0.46
C GLY A 151 -1.67 -5.56 1.13
N LEU A 152 -0.65 -6.38 1.00
CA LEU A 152 -0.53 -7.67 1.63
C LEU A 152 0.10 -7.52 3.02
N PRO A 153 -0.46 -8.14 4.08
CA PRO A 153 0.21 -8.22 5.37
C PRO A 153 1.59 -8.87 5.25
N GLY A 154 2.64 -8.13 5.61
CA GLY A 154 4.01 -8.61 5.54
C GLY A 154 4.57 -9.00 6.89
N SER A 155 4.37 -8.16 7.89
CA SER A 155 4.75 -8.36 9.29
C SER A 155 3.71 -7.71 10.19
N ALA A 156 3.29 -8.45 11.21
CA ALA A 156 2.26 -8.02 12.16
C ALA A 156 2.70 -6.80 13.00
N GLY A 157 1.73 -6.02 13.46
CA GLY A 157 1.90 -4.84 14.29
C GLY A 157 1.33 -3.59 13.65
N VAL A 158 1.27 -2.50 14.44
CA VAL A 158 0.83 -1.19 13.97
C VAL A 158 1.94 -0.16 14.14
N ALA A 159 1.98 0.83 13.25
CA ALA A 159 2.98 1.89 13.29
C ALA A 159 2.42 3.23 12.80
N VAL A 160 2.92 4.32 13.39
CA VAL A 160 2.69 5.69 12.94
C VAL A 160 4.04 6.37 12.76
N GLY A 161 4.23 7.11 11.67
CA GLY A 161 5.47 7.84 11.44
C GLY A 161 5.46 8.65 10.15
N GLU A 162 6.44 9.52 10.01
CA GLU A 162 6.67 10.25 8.76
C GLU A 162 7.20 9.29 7.67
N ALA A 163 6.78 9.51 6.44
CA ALA A 163 7.24 8.73 5.31
C ALA A 163 8.70 9.04 4.97
N TYR A 164 9.56 8.03 5.01
CA TYR A 164 10.90 8.08 4.45
C TYR A 164 10.92 7.34 3.13
N VAL A 165 10.77 8.09 2.03
CA VAL A 165 10.75 7.53 0.68
C VAL A 165 12.17 7.23 0.24
N SER A 166 12.49 5.93 0.12
CA SER A 166 13.80 5.44 -0.34
C SER A 166 13.75 5.12 -1.83
N ARG A 167 14.75 5.62 -2.55
CA ARG A 167 14.97 5.31 -3.97
C ARG A 167 16.40 4.81 -4.16
N PRO A 168 16.61 3.81 -5.06
CA PRO A 168 17.96 3.38 -5.39
C PRO A 168 18.78 4.55 -5.94
N GLU A 169 20.01 4.72 -5.44
CA GLU A 169 20.91 5.80 -5.90
C GLU A 169 21.44 5.57 -7.32
N ALA A 170 21.48 4.31 -7.75
CA ALA A 170 21.86 3.91 -9.10
C ALA A 170 20.80 2.98 -9.67
N ARG A 171 20.25 3.31 -10.82
CA ARG A 171 19.19 2.56 -11.48
C ARG A 171 19.74 1.95 -12.77
N LEU A 172 19.52 0.64 -12.92
CA LEU A 172 19.97 -0.11 -14.11
C LEU A 172 19.21 0.32 -15.38
N ASP A 173 17.93 0.64 -15.26
CA ASP A 173 17.10 1.13 -16.35
C ASP A 173 17.58 2.48 -16.93
N GLU A 174 18.18 3.33 -16.12
CA GLU A 174 18.77 4.63 -16.54
C GLU A 174 20.12 4.48 -17.26
N VAL A 175 20.73 3.29 -17.25
CA VAL A 175 22.01 3.07 -17.93
C VAL A 175 21.82 3.10 -19.45
N THR A 176 22.37 4.12 -20.09
CA THR A 176 22.40 4.23 -21.55
C THR A 176 23.46 3.26 -22.10
N PRO A 177 23.09 2.37 -23.05
CA PRO A 177 24.02 1.43 -23.65
C PRO A 177 25.20 2.13 -24.37
N ARG A 178 26.43 1.76 -24.01
CA ARG A 178 27.64 2.34 -24.57
C ARG A 178 28.71 1.26 -24.78
N ARG A 179 29.48 1.39 -25.86
CA ARG A 179 30.63 0.54 -26.13
C ARG A 179 31.93 1.15 -25.60
N SER A 180 32.95 0.32 -25.43
CA SER A 180 34.28 0.70 -25.00
C SER A 180 35.32 -0.07 -25.85
N ASP A 181 36.37 0.63 -26.25
CA ASP A 181 37.56 0.08 -26.93
C ASP A 181 38.64 -0.38 -25.92
N LYS A 182 38.37 -0.29 -24.61
CA LYS A 182 39.31 -0.60 -23.54
C LYS A 182 38.78 -1.70 -22.59
N PRO A 183 38.59 -2.94 -23.10
CA PRO A 183 37.95 -4.00 -22.32
C PRO A 183 38.72 -4.33 -21.02
N ILE A 184 40.04 -4.34 -21.04
CA ILE A 184 40.87 -4.61 -19.86
C ILE A 184 40.60 -3.57 -18.74
N HIS A 185 40.43 -2.30 -19.11
CA HIS A 185 40.12 -1.24 -18.16
C HIS A 185 38.72 -1.38 -17.57
N GLU A 186 37.75 -1.71 -18.40
CA GLU A 186 36.36 -1.93 -17.97
C GLU A 186 36.26 -3.17 -17.07
N ILE A 187 36.94 -4.28 -17.37
CA ILE A 187 37.00 -5.47 -16.50
C ILE A 187 37.60 -5.12 -15.13
N ARG A 188 38.69 -4.34 -15.11
CA ARG A 188 39.29 -3.92 -13.85
C ARG A 188 38.33 -3.07 -13.00
N LYS A 189 37.60 -2.12 -13.60
CA LYS A 189 36.58 -1.33 -12.94
C LYS A 189 35.47 -2.22 -12.38
N PHE A 190 34.98 -3.15 -13.16
CA PHE A 190 33.95 -4.09 -12.73
C PHE A 190 34.41 -4.92 -11.53
N ARG A 191 35.60 -5.54 -11.61
CA ARG A 191 36.15 -6.32 -10.47
C ARG A 191 36.32 -5.48 -9.21
N GLN A 192 36.74 -4.23 -9.34
CA GLN A 192 36.83 -3.31 -8.20
C GLN A 192 35.44 -2.98 -7.61
N ALA A 193 34.43 -2.79 -8.46
CA ALA A 193 33.06 -2.56 -8.01
C ALA A 193 32.50 -3.79 -7.26
N VAL A 194 32.68 -4.99 -7.83
CA VAL A 194 32.30 -6.26 -7.20
C VAL A 194 32.99 -6.44 -5.84
N ALA A 195 34.30 -6.19 -5.76
CA ALA A 195 35.04 -6.31 -4.50
C ALA A 195 34.49 -5.36 -3.41
N ARG A 196 34.12 -4.11 -3.78
CA ARG A 196 33.50 -3.14 -2.86
C ARG A 196 32.11 -3.61 -2.44
N THR A 197 31.30 -4.05 -3.38
CA THR A 197 29.94 -4.58 -3.08
C THR A 197 30.02 -5.76 -2.09
N ARG A 198 30.99 -6.67 -2.26
CA ARG A 198 31.20 -7.77 -1.32
C ARG A 198 31.61 -7.29 0.08
N ALA A 199 32.45 -6.25 0.15
CA ALA A 199 32.84 -5.67 1.43
C ALA A 199 31.62 -5.04 2.14
N ASP A 200 30.77 -4.30 1.40
CA ASP A 200 29.54 -3.73 1.92
C ASP A 200 28.59 -4.80 2.43
N LEU A 201 28.33 -5.87 1.66
CA LEU A 201 27.45 -6.96 2.05
C LEU A 201 27.96 -7.67 3.31
N LYS A 202 29.28 -7.86 3.41
CA LYS A 202 29.88 -8.44 4.63
C LYS A 202 29.71 -7.53 5.83
N GLU A 203 29.87 -6.23 5.67
CA GLU A 203 29.63 -5.26 6.75
C GLU A 203 28.15 -5.28 7.19
N LEU A 204 27.21 -5.34 6.22
CA LEU A 204 25.78 -5.43 6.52
C LEU A 204 25.45 -6.73 7.29
N SER A 205 25.96 -7.87 6.85
CA SER A 205 25.79 -9.15 7.56
C SER A 205 26.32 -9.08 9.00
N MET A 206 27.51 -8.50 9.21
CA MET A 206 28.10 -8.33 10.54
C MET A 206 27.26 -7.39 11.42
N ARG A 207 26.68 -6.32 10.86
CA ARG A 207 25.82 -5.38 11.59
C ARG A 207 24.52 -6.03 12.05
N MET A 208 23.95 -6.92 11.21
CA MET A 208 22.70 -7.62 11.51
C MET A 208 22.90 -8.84 12.42
N ALA A 209 24.14 -9.29 12.62
CA ALA A 209 24.45 -10.42 13.49
C ALA A 209 23.97 -10.15 14.94
N GLY A 210 23.17 -11.08 15.47
CA GLY A 210 22.53 -10.94 16.78
C GLY A 210 21.24 -10.11 16.81
N GLN A 211 20.85 -9.45 15.69
CA GLN A 211 19.58 -8.73 15.56
C GLN A 211 18.51 -9.58 14.87
N VAL A 212 18.92 -10.49 14.02
CA VAL A 212 18.05 -11.44 13.31
C VAL A 212 18.60 -12.85 13.43
N PRO A 213 17.77 -13.92 13.24
CA PRO A 213 18.23 -15.30 13.25
C PRO A 213 19.28 -15.58 12.19
N ASP A 214 20.16 -16.56 12.46
CA ASP A 214 21.25 -16.94 11.54
C ASP A 214 20.74 -17.38 10.15
N ASP A 215 19.59 -18.05 10.10
CA ASP A 215 18.95 -18.46 8.84
C ASP A 215 18.56 -17.24 7.98
N THR A 216 18.15 -16.15 8.62
CA THR A 216 17.85 -14.89 7.92
C THR A 216 19.13 -14.21 7.42
N LEU A 217 20.25 -14.33 8.16
CA LEU A 217 21.56 -13.81 7.75
C LEU A 217 22.15 -14.54 6.54
N ALA A 218 21.80 -15.82 6.34
CA ALA A 218 22.27 -16.61 5.22
C ALA A 218 21.98 -15.98 3.84
N ILE A 219 21.01 -15.06 3.75
CA ILE A 219 20.72 -14.32 2.52
C ILE A 219 21.93 -13.51 2.04
N PHE A 220 22.75 -12.97 2.93
CA PHE A 220 23.93 -12.19 2.55
C PHE A 220 25.03 -13.09 1.94
N ASP A 221 25.11 -14.37 2.34
CA ASP A 221 26.02 -15.35 1.72
C ASP A 221 25.54 -15.71 0.30
N VAL A 222 24.21 -15.84 0.10
CA VAL A 222 23.63 -16.04 -1.23
C VAL A 222 23.95 -14.83 -2.11
N TYR A 223 23.81 -13.60 -1.60
CA TYR A 223 24.16 -12.38 -2.33
C TYR A 223 25.63 -12.34 -2.74
N GLN A 224 26.54 -12.77 -1.87
CA GLN A 224 27.95 -12.88 -2.22
C GLN A 224 28.21 -13.94 -3.29
N GLY A 225 27.51 -15.10 -3.23
CA GLY A 225 27.57 -16.15 -4.24
C GLY A 225 27.08 -15.72 -5.62
N MET A 226 26.06 -14.85 -5.69
CA MET A 226 25.57 -14.28 -6.97
C MET A 226 26.65 -13.44 -7.69
N LEU A 227 27.56 -12.85 -6.94
CA LEU A 227 28.69 -12.07 -7.46
C LEU A 227 29.89 -12.92 -7.87
N ASP A 228 29.85 -14.24 -7.66
CA ASP A 228 30.95 -15.12 -8.03
C ASP A 228 31.13 -15.23 -9.58
N ALA A 229 32.38 -15.56 -9.98
CA ALA A 229 32.71 -15.69 -11.37
C ALA A 229 31.82 -16.71 -12.09
N ALA A 230 31.57 -17.87 -11.47
CA ALA A 230 30.72 -18.93 -12.01
C ALA A 230 29.23 -18.56 -12.17
N SER A 231 28.82 -17.40 -11.67
CA SER A 231 27.45 -16.88 -11.76
C SER A 231 27.40 -15.66 -12.71
N MET A 232 27.05 -14.51 -12.16
CA MET A 232 26.89 -13.26 -12.90
C MET A 232 28.23 -12.62 -13.33
N GLY A 233 29.33 -12.89 -12.58
CA GLY A 233 30.63 -12.26 -12.80
C GLY A 233 31.23 -12.55 -14.18
N ASP A 234 31.29 -13.81 -14.58
CA ASP A 234 31.87 -14.21 -15.88
C ASP A 234 31.00 -13.74 -17.05
N ALA A 235 29.66 -13.76 -16.89
CA ALA A 235 28.75 -13.28 -17.92
C ALA A 235 28.99 -11.78 -18.22
N VAL A 236 29.15 -10.95 -17.17
CA VAL A 236 29.46 -9.52 -17.31
C VAL A 236 30.83 -9.32 -17.96
N GLU A 237 31.86 -10.06 -17.52
CA GLU A 237 33.20 -9.95 -18.12
C GLU A 237 33.22 -10.36 -19.60
N ASN A 238 32.47 -11.38 -20.00
CA ASN A 238 32.35 -11.80 -21.40
C ASN A 238 31.70 -10.71 -22.25
N MET A 239 30.62 -10.09 -21.79
CA MET A 239 30.03 -8.95 -22.50
C MET A 239 30.97 -7.75 -22.60
N ILE A 240 31.81 -7.52 -21.58
CA ILE A 240 32.84 -6.47 -21.66
C ILE A 240 33.89 -6.83 -22.73
N LYS A 241 34.31 -8.10 -22.86
CA LYS A 241 35.21 -8.56 -23.91
C LYS A 241 34.63 -8.38 -25.31
N GLU A 242 33.31 -8.47 -25.46
CA GLU A 242 32.58 -8.16 -26.70
C GLU A 242 32.51 -6.66 -27.01
N GLY A 243 33.12 -5.82 -26.19
CA GLY A 243 33.24 -4.37 -26.40
C GLY A 243 32.15 -3.50 -25.72
N TRP A 244 31.42 -4.02 -24.73
CA TRP A 244 30.52 -3.22 -23.93
C TRP A 244 31.23 -2.54 -22.74
N ARG A 245 30.76 -1.35 -22.32
CA ARG A 245 31.19 -0.77 -21.04
C ARG A 245 30.69 -1.62 -19.89
N ALA A 246 31.42 -1.63 -18.78
CA ALA A 246 31.07 -2.40 -17.59
C ALA A 246 29.62 -2.14 -17.08
N GLN A 247 29.16 -0.89 -17.10
CA GLN A 247 27.78 -0.54 -16.70
C GLN A 247 26.73 -1.13 -17.65
N THR A 248 26.98 -1.10 -18.96
CA THR A 248 26.09 -1.67 -19.98
C THR A 248 26.05 -3.19 -19.89
N ALA A 249 27.22 -3.81 -19.76
CA ALA A 249 27.35 -5.26 -19.61
C ALA A 249 26.61 -5.74 -18.34
N LEU A 250 26.79 -5.04 -17.22
CA LEU A 250 26.10 -5.32 -15.98
C LEU A 250 24.58 -5.23 -16.15
N LYS A 251 24.07 -4.16 -16.77
CA LYS A 251 22.64 -3.99 -17.05
C LYS A 251 22.07 -5.20 -17.79
N TYR A 252 22.65 -5.55 -18.94
CA TYR A 252 22.13 -6.63 -19.78
C TYR A 252 22.16 -7.99 -19.07
N VAL A 253 23.25 -8.27 -18.33
CA VAL A 253 23.36 -9.52 -17.59
C VAL A 253 22.33 -9.58 -16.46
N VAL A 254 22.16 -8.51 -15.69
CA VAL A 254 21.14 -8.45 -14.63
C VAL A 254 19.74 -8.61 -15.20
N GLU A 255 19.40 -7.89 -16.28
CA GLU A 255 18.11 -8.03 -16.97
C GLU A 255 17.87 -9.46 -17.47
N GLN A 256 18.91 -10.13 -17.99
CA GLN A 256 18.80 -11.52 -18.42
C GLN A 256 18.53 -12.47 -17.24
N PHE A 257 19.26 -12.34 -16.12
CA PHE A 257 19.04 -13.17 -14.94
C PHE A 257 17.67 -12.90 -14.31
N VAL A 258 17.26 -11.63 -14.21
CA VAL A 258 15.92 -11.25 -13.71
C VAL A 258 14.84 -11.92 -14.56
N ALA A 259 14.90 -11.80 -15.89
CA ALA A 259 13.92 -12.44 -16.78
C ALA A 259 13.92 -13.97 -16.67
N GLN A 260 15.06 -14.62 -16.42
CA GLN A 260 15.13 -16.05 -16.19
C GLN A 260 14.42 -16.47 -14.89
N PHE A 261 14.62 -15.72 -13.79
CA PHE A 261 13.94 -16.00 -12.52
C PHE A 261 12.44 -15.71 -12.60
N GLU A 262 12.03 -14.61 -13.22
CA GLU A 262 10.62 -14.25 -13.40
C GLU A 262 9.84 -15.26 -14.29
N ALA A 263 10.52 -15.96 -15.18
CA ALA A 263 9.93 -16.99 -16.05
C ALA A 263 9.73 -18.35 -15.36
N LEU A 264 10.22 -18.55 -14.12
CA LEU A 264 10.04 -19.79 -13.40
C LEU A 264 8.62 -19.91 -12.84
N GLU A 265 8.10 -21.12 -12.69
CA GLU A 265 6.78 -21.37 -12.11
C GLU A 265 6.78 -21.28 -10.56
N ASP A 266 7.94 -21.44 -9.94
CA ASP A 266 8.12 -21.42 -8.49
C ASP A 266 8.21 -19.95 -7.99
N SER A 267 7.21 -19.53 -7.20
CA SER A 267 7.12 -18.16 -6.66
C SER A 267 8.32 -17.80 -5.78
N TYR A 268 8.91 -18.74 -5.04
CA TYR A 268 10.10 -18.52 -4.23
C TYR A 268 11.33 -18.19 -5.10
N LEU A 269 11.46 -18.87 -6.26
CA LEU A 269 12.53 -18.58 -7.20
C LEU A 269 12.28 -17.27 -7.97
N GLN A 270 11.03 -16.92 -8.24
CA GLN A 270 10.69 -15.62 -8.86
C GLN A 270 11.13 -14.45 -7.97
N GLU A 271 11.03 -14.56 -6.67
CA GLU A 271 11.48 -13.52 -5.73
C GLU A 271 12.99 -13.27 -5.77
N ARG A 272 13.78 -14.24 -6.26
CA ARG A 272 15.22 -14.04 -6.50
C ARG A 272 15.54 -13.00 -7.58
N ALA A 273 14.57 -12.69 -8.44
CA ALA A 273 14.71 -11.61 -9.41
C ALA A 273 14.99 -10.27 -8.73
N THR A 274 14.32 -9.99 -7.62
CA THR A 274 14.51 -8.79 -6.79
C THR A 274 15.93 -8.75 -6.20
N ASP A 275 16.38 -9.88 -5.65
CA ASP A 275 17.71 -9.99 -5.08
C ASP A 275 18.81 -9.71 -6.13
N VAL A 276 18.64 -10.28 -7.33
CA VAL A 276 19.57 -10.04 -8.47
C VAL A 276 19.57 -8.56 -8.86
N ARG A 277 18.41 -7.94 -8.90
CA ARG A 277 18.28 -6.51 -9.23
C ARG A 277 18.95 -5.63 -8.18
N ASP A 278 18.73 -5.90 -6.89
CA ASP A 278 19.37 -5.17 -5.79
C ASP A 278 20.89 -5.26 -5.85
N ILE A 279 21.43 -6.47 -6.00
CA ILE A 279 22.87 -6.68 -6.12
C ILE A 279 23.44 -5.98 -7.36
N GLY A 280 22.75 -6.06 -8.49
CA GLY A 280 23.12 -5.34 -9.71
C GLY A 280 23.18 -3.82 -9.52
N GLN A 281 22.20 -3.23 -8.85
CA GLN A 281 22.17 -1.80 -8.53
C GLN A 281 23.32 -1.39 -7.60
N ARG A 282 23.69 -2.23 -6.63
CA ARG A 282 24.84 -2.00 -5.73
C ARG A 282 26.17 -1.98 -6.50
N VAL A 283 26.37 -2.95 -7.39
CA VAL A 283 27.56 -2.96 -8.25
C VAL A 283 27.58 -1.72 -9.17
N LEU A 284 26.43 -1.33 -9.71
CA LEU A 284 26.29 -0.13 -10.54
C LEU A 284 26.65 1.15 -9.78
N MET A 285 26.21 1.29 -8.53
CA MET A 285 26.54 2.42 -7.67
C MET A 285 28.07 2.59 -7.54
N HIS A 286 28.79 1.49 -7.28
CA HIS A 286 30.25 1.52 -7.22
C HIS A 286 30.92 1.78 -8.58
N LEU A 287 30.36 1.28 -9.69
CA LEU A 287 30.83 1.60 -11.05
C LEU A 287 30.66 3.07 -11.42
N GLN A 288 29.63 3.74 -10.87
CA GLN A 288 29.39 5.16 -11.09
C GLN A 288 30.15 6.07 -10.13
N ASN A 289 30.90 5.50 -9.17
CA ASN A 289 31.53 6.23 -8.06
C ASN A 289 30.56 7.18 -7.33
N ARG A 290 29.28 6.84 -7.28
CA ARG A 290 28.28 7.58 -6.51
C ARG A 290 28.54 7.30 -5.03
N GLN A 291 28.86 8.34 -4.27
CA GLN A 291 28.86 8.27 -2.80
C GLN A 291 27.42 8.41 -2.34
N ARG A 292 26.99 7.54 -1.44
CA ARG A 292 25.67 7.66 -0.80
C ARG A 292 25.54 9.03 -0.15
N ARG A 293 24.70 9.87 -0.71
CA ARG A 293 24.20 11.06 -0.04
C ARG A 293 23.06 10.62 0.87
N ARG A 294 23.39 10.18 2.08
CA ARG A 294 22.34 9.93 3.07
C ARG A 294 21.68 11.26 3.40
N LYS A 295 20.38 11.38 3.08
CA LYS A 295 19.56 12.39 3.72
C LYS A 295 19.59 12.14 5.24
N PRO A 296 19.56 13.18 6.08
CA PRO A 296 19.39 12.96 7.51
C PRO A 296 18.11 12.12 7.71
N LEU A 297 18.27 11.05 8.50
CA LEU A 297 17.14 10.19 8.84
C LEU A 297 16.32 10.88 9.94
N PRO A 298 14.99 10.85 9.90
CA PRO A 298 14.15 11.22 11.03
C PRO A 298 14.43 10.31 12.24
N ASP A 299 14.08 10.77 13.43
CA ASP A 299 14.25 9.96 14.65
C ASP A 299 13.39 8.68 14.60
N SER A 300 12.21 8.75 13.98
CA SER A 300 11.33 7.61 13.71
C SER A 300 10.62 7.84 12.37
N PHE A 301 10.56 6.80 11.53
CA PHE A 301 9.95 6.92 10.19
C PHE A 301 9.36 5.59 9.70
N ILE A 302 8.44 5.69 8.75
CA ILE A 302 7.97 4.57 7.95
C ILE A 302 8.75 4.54 6.65
N LEU A 303 9.50 3.45 6.43
CA LEU A 303 10.24 3.22 5.19
C LEU A 303 9.28 2.93 4.05
N VAL A 304 9.35 3.71 2.97
CA VAL A 304 8.55 3.52 1.77
C VAL A 304 9.49 3.37 0.56
N ALA A 305 9.30 2.30 -0.22
CA ALA A 305 10.07 2.07 -1.44
C ALA A 305 9.22 1.36 -2.50
N ASP A 306 9.63 1.44 -3.78
CA ASP A 306 9.03 0.64 -4.86
C ASP A 306 9.12 -0.85 -4.52
N GLU A 307 10.28 -1.28 -4.05
CA GLU A 307 10.52 -2.62 -3.54
C GLU A 307 11.54 -2.53 -2.40
N VAL A 308 11.13 -2.95 -1.21
CA VAL A 308 12.01 -3.01 -0.04
C VAL A 308 12.82 -4.29 -0.12
N THR A 309 14.14 -4.18 0.04
CA THR A 309 15.07 -5.32 0.03
C THR A 309 15.66 -5.58 1.41
N ALA A 310 16.12 -6.81 1.66
CA ALA A 310 16.80 -7.16 2.89
C ALA A 310 18.03 -6.28 3.14
N SER A 311 18.74 -5.94 2.08
CA SER A 311 19.92 -5.09 2.16
C SER A 311 19.58 -3.64 2.53
N MET A 312 18.44 -3.10 2.08
CA MET A 312 17.95 -1.77 2.50
C MET A 312 17.66 -1.76 4.01
N LEU A 313 16.99 -2.78 4.52
CA LEU A 313 16.68 -2.88 5.95
C LEU A 313 17.96 -2.97 6.80
N ALA A 314 18.94 -3.75 6.36
CA ALA A 314 20.23 -3.87 7.04
C ALA A 314 21.06 -2.58 7.07
N GLU A 315 20.78 -1.62 6.18
CA GLU A 315 21.48 -0.34 6.12
C GLU A 315 20.96 0.72 7.07
N LEU A 316 19.71 0.60 7.45
CA LEU A 316 19.00 1.58 8.28
C LEU A 316 19.07 1.17 9.76
N PRO A 317 19.12 2.13 10.69
CA PRO A 317 19.05 1.83 12.12
C PRO A 317 17.67 1.24 12.45
N ARG A 318 17.67 0.04 13.06
CA ARG A 318 16.42 -0.67 13.42
C ARG A 318 15.49 0.20 14.26
N GLU A 319 16.07 0.93 15.19
CA GLU A 319 15.36 1.72 16.19
C GLU A 319 14.60 2.90 15.59
N GLN A 320 14.99 3.33 14.39
CA GLN A 320 14.34 4.42 13.69
C GLN A 320 13.26 3.98 12.71
N ILE A 321 13.21 2.67 12.35
CA ILE A 321 12.20 2.14 11.44
C ILE A 321 10.96 1.78 12.24
N ALA A 322 9.93 2.63 12.21
CA ALA A 322 8.65 2.36 12.84
C ALA A 322 7.81 1.34 12.05
N GLY A 323 7.83 1.41 10.71
CA GLY A 323 7.08 0.54 9.84
C GLY A 323 7.66 0.49 8.42
N ILE A 324 7.13 -0.41 7.59
CA ILE A 324 7.59 -0.64 6.22
C ILE A 324 6.39 -0.66 5.27
N ILE A 325 6.52 0.04 4.15
CA ILE A 325 5.61 -0.02 3.00
C ILE A 325 6.45 -0.34 1.76
N SER A 326 6.14 -1.44 1.09
CA SER A 326 6.74 -1.82 -0.18
C SER A 326 5.64 -1.86 -1.25
N LEU A 327 5.78 -1.09 -2.32
CA LEU A 327 4.76 -1.07 -3.37
C LEU A 327 4.72 -2.41 -4.11
N ASN A 328 5.87 -3.04 -4.30
CA ASN A 328 6.00 -4.37 -4.85
C ASN A 328 6.47 -5.37 -3.79
N GLY A 329 6.41 -6.65 -4.13
CA GLY A 329 6.85 -7.74 -3.27
C GLY A 329 5.72 -8.57 -2.68
N SER A 330 6.08 -9.68 -2.08
CA SER A 330 5.14 -10.63 -1.48
C SER A 330 5.39 -10.82 0.02
N SER A 331 4.43 -11.43 0.71
CA SER A 331 4.55 -11.78 2.13
C SER A 331 5.67 -12.82 2.41
N ASN A 332 6.19 -13.50 1.37
CA ASN A 332 7.27 -14.47 1.47
C ASN A 332 8.64 -13.90 1.09
N SER A 333 8.71 -12.63 0.68
CA SER A 333 9.97 -11.99 0.30
C SER A 333 10.96 -11.95 1.47
N HIS A 334 12.27 -11.86 1.14
CA HIS A 334 13.31 -11.74 2.17
C HIS A 334 13.15 -10.47 3.03
N ALA A 335 12.62 -9.39 2.44
CA ALA A 335 12.26 -8.19 3.18
C ALA A 335 11.16 -8.45 4.21
N ALA A 336 10.12 -9.22 3.85
CA ALA A 336 9.06 -9.60 4.77
C ALA A 336 9.56 -10.50 5.91
N ILE A 337 10.41 -11.49 5.58
CA ILE A 337 11.04 -12.37 6.58
C ILE A 337 11.89 -11.55 7.54
N MET A 338 12.70 -10.63 7.03
CA MET A 338 13.54 -9.75 7.83
C MET A 338 12.70 -8.79 8.70
N ALA A 339 11.65 -8.20 8.14
CA ALA A 339 10.73 -7.33 8.89
C ALA A 339 10.10 -8.09 10.08
N ARG A 340 9.62 -9.32 9.85
CA ARG A 340 9.11 -10.21 10.94
C ARG A 340 10.16 -10.50 11.99
N SER A 341 11.39 -10.87 11.58
CA SER A 341 12.49 -11.15 12.51
C SER A 341 12.88 -9.93 13.35
N MET A 342 12.72 -8.73 12.79
CA MET A 342 12.99 -7.46 13.45
C MET A 342 11.78 -6.91 14.22
N ASN A 343 10.62 -7.57 14.18
CA ASN A 343 9.35 -7.09 14.72
C ASN A 343 9.01 -5.68 14.24
N ILE A 344 9.10 -5.44 12.93
CA ILE A 344 8.71 -4.18 12.30
C ILE A 344 7.41 -4.41 11.53
N PRO A 345 6.32 -3.66 11.80
CA PRO A 345 5.09 -3.73 11.03
C PRO A 345 5.36 -3.48 9.55
N ALA A 346 4.80 -4.33 8.66
CA ALA A 346 5.07 -4.21 7.24
C ALA A 346 3.83 -4.51 6.38
N VAL A 347 3.62 -3.68 5.36
CA VAL A 347 2.64 -3.88 4.30
C VAL A 347 3.36 -3.89 2.95
N LEU A 348 3.06 -4.88 2.11
CA LEU A 348 3.73 -5.15 0.85
C LEU A 348 2.71 -5.25 -0.28
N GLY A 349 3.17 -5.11 -1.54
CA GLY A 349 2.29 -5.27 -2.70
C GLY A 349 1.13 -4.28 -2.68
N VAL A 350 1.43 -2.99 -2.57
CA VAL A 350 0.43 -1.92 -2.57
C VAL A 350 0.18 -1.48 -4.00
N ASP A 351 -0.96 -1.87 -4.56
CA ASP A 351 -1.30 -1.65 -5.95
C ASP A 351 -1.63 -0.17 -6.27
N ASP A 352 -1.40 0.20 -7.53
CA ASP A 352 -1.89 1.42 -8.22
C ASP A 352 -1.50 2.77 -7.60
N ILE A 353 -0.35 2.87 -6.91
CA ILE A 353 0.13 4.15 -6.38
C ILE A 353 1.62 4.37 -6.69
N GLU A 354 2.00 5.60 -6.94
CA GLU A 354 3.40 5.98 -7.17
C GLU A 354 4.07 6.48 -5.88
N LEU A 355 5.35 6.19 -5.71
CA LEU A 355 6.15 6.58 -4.54
C LEU A 355 6.05 8.07 -4.16
N HIS A 356 5.83 8.95 -5.14
CA HIS A 356 5.80 10.39 -4.87
C HIS A 356 4.61 10.81 -3.98
N PHE A 357 3.51 10.02 -3.95
CA PHE A 357 2.35 10.30 -3.10
C PHE A 357 2.65 10.21 -1.61
N PHE A 358 3.67 9.45 -1.23
CA PHE A 358 4.08 9.32 0.17
C PHE A 358 5.04 10.41 0.64
N SER A 359 5.57 11.24 -0.27
CA SER A 359 6.56 12.25 0.10
C SER A 359 6.00 13.27 1.09
N ASP A 360 6.72 13.47 2.19
CA ASP A 360 6.38 14.43 3.24
C ASP A 360 5.00 14.18 3.90
N LYS A 361 4.56 12.90 3.94
CA LYS A 361 3.29 12.46 4.50
C LYS A 361 3.45 11.79 5.86
N LEU A 362 2.46 12.00 6.72
CA LEU A 362 2.29 11.19 7.93
C LEU A 362 1.52 9.92 7.55
N LEU A 363 2.01 8.78 8.00
CA LEU A 363 1.44 7.48 7.67
C LEU A 363 1.06 6.72 8.94
N ALA A 364 -0.02 5.94 8.85
CA ALA A 364 -0.32 4.89 9.81
C ALA A 364 -0.43 3.57 9.05
N VAL A 365 0.19 2.52 9.56
CA VAL A 365 0.34 1.21 8.92
C VAL A 365 -0.20 0.13 9.86
N ASP A 366 -1.10 -0.70 9.34
CA ASP A 366 -1.58 -1.91 10.00
C ASP A 366 -1.04 -3.15 9.28
N GLY A 367 -0.01 -3.74 9.85
CA GLY A 367 0.61 -4.96 9.32
C GLY A 367 -0.20 -6.23 9.55
N TYR A 368 -1.29 -6.20 10.33
CA TYR A 368 -2.23 -7.32 10.50
C TYR A 368 -3.22 -7.41 9.35
N THR A 369 -3.76 -6.26 8.93
CA THR A 369 -4.82 -6.17 7.90
C THR A 369 -4.27 -5.81 6.53
N GLY A 370 -3.07 -5.22 6.46
CA GLY A 370 -2.48 -4.66 5.25
C GLY A 370 -3.03 -3.28 4.89
N GLU A 371 -3.64 -2.56 5.82
CA GLU A 371 -4.16 -1.22 5.60
C GLU A 371 -3.11 -0.15 5.88
N ILE A 372 -3.11 0.89 5.04
CA ILE A 372 -2.22 2.04 5.14
C ILE A 372 -3.08 3.29 5.07
N TYR A 373 -2.89 4.21 5.99
CA TYR A 373 -3.57 5.50 6.01
C TYR A 373 -2.56 6.61 5.74
N ILE A 374 -2.85 7.47 4.75
CA ILE A 374 -2.05 8.64 4.39
C ILE A 374 -2.70 9.88 4.97
N ASP A 375 -1.93 10.68 5.73
CA ASP A 375 -2.39 11.84 6.48
C ASP A 375 -3.64 11.53 7.33
N PRO A 376 -3.58 10.49 8.20
CA PRO A 376 -4.74 10.05 8.95
C PRO A 376 -5.26 11.14 9.91
N PRO A 377 -6.58 11.24 10.11
CA PRO A 377 -7.17 12.19 11.03
C PRO A 377 -6.77 11.88 12.48
N ALA A 378 -6.88 12.89 13.36
CA ALA A 378 -6.45 12.80 14.75
C ALA A 378 -7.06 11.61 15.51
N GLN A 379 -8.29 11.22 15.21
CA GLN A 379 -8.95 10.07 15.84
C GLN A 379 -8.29 8.75 15.47
N VAL A 380 -7.97 8.54 14.18
CA VAL A 380 -7.24 7.36 13.69
C VAL A 380 -5.83 7.32 14.27
N LEU A 381 -5.16 8.47 14.31
CA LEU A 381 -3.84 8.57 14.94
C LEU A 381 -3.86 8.18 16.41
N ALA A 382 -4.87 8.65 17.18
CA ALA A 382 -4.99 8.32 18.58
C ALA A 382 -5.23 6.82 18.80
N GLU A 383 -6.05 6.18 17.96
CA GLU A 383 -6.28 4.73 18.00
C GLU A 383 -5.00 3.94 17.68
N PHE A 384 -4.27 4.33 16.63
CA PHE A 384 -3.01 3.67 16.27
C PHE A 384 -1.93 3.86 17.34
N HIS A 385 -1.85 5.03 17.97
CA HIS A 385 -0.92 5.25 19.08
C HIS A 385 -1.26 4.38 20.28
N GLN A 386 -2.56 4.28 20.65
CA GLN A 386 -3.00 3.41 21.74
C GLN A 386 -2.66 1.94 21.43
N LEU A 387 -2.96 1.45 20.23
CA LEU A 387 -2.62 0.08 19.82
C LEU A 387 -1.13 -0.18 19.85
N ALA A 388 -0.31 0.77 19.39
CA ALA A 388 1.14 0.66 19.42
C ALA A 388 1.70 0.61 20.86
N GLU A 389 1.12 1.39 21.79
CA GLU A 389 1.47 1.35 23.22
C GLU A 389 1.10 0.00 23.84
N GLU A 390 -0.12 -0.49 23.61
CA GLU A 390 -0.58 -1.82 24.09
C GLU A 390 0.31 -2.95 23.56
N GLU A 391 0.71 -2.92 22.28
CA GLU A 391 1.63 -3.90 21.71
C GLU A 391 3.04 -3.80 22.30
N GLN A 392 3.51 -2.61 22.62
CA GLN A 392 4.81 -2.42 23.24
C GLN A 392 4.81 -2.97 24.68
N GLU A 393 3.76 -2.68 25.46
CA GLU A 393 3.61 -3.23 26.81
C GLU A 393 3.60 -4.77 26.80
N LEU A 394 2.87 -5.39 25.86
CA LEU A 394 2.86 -6.84 25.69
C LEU A 394 4.25 -7.39 25.34
N ARG A 395 4.99 -6.72 24.45
CA ARG A 395 6.36 -7.10 24.09
C ARG A 395 7.30 -7.02 25.28
N ASP A 396 7.19 -5.99 26.09
CA ASP A 396 8.02 -5.79 27.27
C ASP A 396 7.74 -6.89 28.32
N ILE A 397 6.48 -7.26 28.54
CA ILE A 397 6.08 -8.37 29.40
C ILE A 397 6.67 -9.69 28.89
N VAL A 398 6.56 -9.97 27.58
CA VAL A 398 7.12 -11.18 26.99
C VAL A 398 8.65 -11.20 27.10
N ALA A 399 9.32 -10.09 26.86
CA ALA A 399 10.78 -9.97 26.97
C ALA A 399 11.25 -10.21 28.40
N GLU A 400 10.55 -9.66 29.41
CA GLU A 400 10.84 -9.86 30.83
C GLU A 400 10.72 -11.33 31.25
N HIS A 401 9.78 -12.07 30.66
CA HIS A 401 9.52 -13.46 31.00
C HIS A 401 10.23 -14.48 30.09
N SER A 402 10.80 -14.06 28.96
CA SER A 402 11.36 -14.94 27.92
C SER A 402 12.53 -15.79 28.39
N HIS A 403 13.26 -15.36 29.41
CA HIS A 403 14.40 -16.07 29.99
C HIS A 403 14.03 -16.96 31.19
N LEU A 404 12.78 -16.92 31.65
CA LEU A 404 12.31 -17.75 32.75
C LEU A 404 12.10 -19.20 32.27
N PRO A 405 12.44 -20.21 33.11
CA PRO A 405 12.14 -21.57 32.77
C PRO A 405 10.64 -21.80 32.70
N ALA A 406 10.19 -22.56 31.69
CA ALA A 406 8.78 -22.95 31.58
C ALA A 406 8.44 -23.98 32.65
N GLU A 407 8.10 -23.52 33.85
CA GLU A 407 7.78 -24.35 35.02
C GLU A 407 6.46 -23.88 35.64
N THR A 408 5.68 -24.85 36.12
CA THR A 408 4.47 -24.56 36.92
C THR A 408 4.86 -24.12 38.34
N GLN A 409 3.92 -23.55 39.12
CA GLN A 409 4.17 -23.09 40.48
C GLN A 409 4.61 -24.23 41.45
N ASP A 410 4.32 -25.47 41.11
CA ASP A 410 4.75 -26.68 41.82
C ASP A 410 6.07 -27.27 41.32
N GLY A 411 6.77 -26.57 40.42
CA GLY A 411 8.10 -26.92 39.91
C GLY A 411 8.12 -27.98 38.80
N GLN A 412 6.98 -28.28 38.16
CA GLN A 412 6.95 -29.17 37.01
C GLN A 412 7.39 -28.42 35.74
N ARG A 413 8.41 -28.94 35.07
CA ARG A 413 8.88 -28.44 33.77
C ARG A 413 7.88 -28.76 32.66
N ILE A 414 7.50 -27.75 31.89
CA ILE A 414 6.63 -27.87 30.70
C ILE A 414 7.51 -27.74 29.45
N SER A 415 7.45 -28.77 28.59
CA SER A 415 8.12 -28.69 27.28
C SER A 415 7.29 -27.83 26.33
N LEU A 416 7.85 -26.68 25.91
CA LEU A 416 7.26 -25.83 24.87
C LEU A 416 7.79 -26.32 23.52
N HIS A 417 6.88 -26.58 22.58
CA HIS A 417 7.21 -26.96 21.21
C HIS A 417 6.59 -25.93 20.25
N LEU A 418 7.39 -25.44 19.32
CA LEU A 418 6.92 -24.64 18.19
C LEU A 418 6.68 -25.58 17.00
N ASN A 419 5.52 -25.48 16.39
CA ASN A 419 5.30 -26.00 15.05
C ASN A 419 5.87 -24.97 14.06
N LEU A 420 6.92 -25.35 13.38
CA LEU A 420 7.56 -24.57 12.32
C LEU A 420 6.91 -24.90 10.97
#